data_ea887ce16b2e7972e9873fc428c92f5c
#
_entry.id   ea887ce16b2e7972e9873fc428c92f5c
#
_cell.length_a   1.000
_cell.length_b   1.000
_cell.length_c   1.000
_cell.angle_alpha   90.00
_cell.angle_beta   90.00
_cell.angle_gamma   90.00
#
_symmetry.space_group_name_H-M   'P 1'
#
loop_
_entity.id
_entity.type
_entity.pdbx_description
1 polymer ?
#
loop_
_entity_poly.entity_id
_entity_poly.type
_entity_poly.pdbx_seq_one_letter_code
_entity_poly.pdbx_strand_id
1 'polypeptide(L)'
;MEQIRQNYYGNLCTEMYEILHREAPADELDFYLSYAEKGKKILEPLCGSGRFLVPFLERGFTISGIDLSEEMLAKLKQKAPMASVACRDILQYSPDRLFDYIFISSSSVSLFTDISVCRQLLGKMKSLLSPEGVFVFAVDTIANRCIDDTEYIPSVTVPFEGGTALTLKTKNYYEEKSQTQFSPGIYELCRNDELLSQEFMDFQTHLYTFGEMEGYLKEAGFSTIKTYSSFQKEIAVDDQCEFFLFECRIS
;
A
#
# COMPACT_ATOMS: atom_id res chain seq x y z
N MET A 1 -17.27 21.35 5.98
CA MET A 1 -16.09 20.60 6.45
C MET A 1 -15.99 19.38 5.54
N GLU A 2 -14.94 19.27 4.77
CA GLU A 2 -14.65 18.02 4.04
C GLU A 2 -14.52 16.88 5.04
N GLN A 3 -15.15 15.76 4.75
CA GLN A 3 -15.07 14.57 5.60
C GLN A 3 -13.67 14.00 5.45
N ILE A 4 -12.87 14.01 6.52
CA ILE A 4 -11.54 13.39 6.53
C ILE A 4 -11.73 11.91 6.22
N ARG A 5 -11.06 11.42 5.17
CA ARG A 5 -11.06 10.02 4.75
C ARG A 5 -9.81 9.34 5.29
N GLN A 6 -9.98 8.21 5.99
CA GLN A 6 -8.88 7.40 6.48
C GLN A 6 -7.97 6.96 5.33
N ASN A 7 -6.68 7.06 5.52
CA ASN A 7 -5.65 6.60 4.58
C ASN A 7 -5.79 7.14 3.14
N TYR A 8 -6.36 8.34 3.00
CA TYR A 8 -6.50 8.97 1.69
C TYR A 8 -5.32 9.90 1.38
N TYR A 9 -4.66 9.64 0.27
CA TYR A 9 -3.52 10.43 -0.23
C TYR A 9 -4.03 11.63 -1.05
N GLY A 10 -4.12 12.80 -0.41
CA GLY A 10 -4.50 14.06 -1.04
C GLY A 10 -3.33 14.74 -1.77
N ASN A 11 -3.48 16.04 -2.06
CA ASN A 11 -2.52 16.77 -2.90
C ASN A 11 -1.11 16.87 -2.29
N LEU A 12 -0.98 17.47 -1.09
CA LEU A 12 0.35 17.67 -0.46
C LEU A 12 0.97 16.35 -0.03
N CYS A 13 0.16 15.41 0.44
CA CYS A 13 0.59 14.06 0.73
C CYS A 13 1.17 13.38 -0.52
N THR A 14 0.46 13.43 -1.65
CA THR A 14 0.91 12.87 -2.93
C THR A 14 2.20 13.52 -3.41
N GLU A 15 2.34 14.86 -3.31
CA GLU A 15 3.57 15.54 -3.70
C GLU A 15 4.77 15.11 -2.86
N MET A 16 4.60 15.01 -1.54
CA MET A 16 5.67 14.51 -0.65
C MET A 16 6.01 13.06 -0.95
N TYR A 17 5.00 12.21 -1.18
CA TYR A 17 5.20 10.80 -1.55
C TYR A 17 6.06 10.67 -2.81
N GLU A 18 5.80 11.47 -3.84
CA GLU A 18 6.58 11.45 -5.09
C GLU A 18 8.03 11.89 -4.91
N ILE A 19 8.30 12.77 -3.95
CA ILE A 19 9.67 13.19 -3.62
C ILE A 19 10.41 12.09 -2.87
N LEU A 20 9.78 11.50 -1.86
CA LEU A 20 10.41 10.55 -0.94
C LEU A 20 10.46 9.12 -1.50
N HIS A 21 9.47 8.74 -2.32
CA HIS A 21 9.26 7.38 -2.80
C HIS A 21 9.24 7.29 -4.32
N ARG A 22 10.13 8.04 -4.97
CA ARG A 22 10.17 8.14 -6.44
C ARG A 22 10.34 6.81 -7.15
N GLU A 23 11.13 5.91 -6.57
CA GLU A 23 11.45 4.61 -7.13
C GLU A 23 11.08 3.50 -6.15
N ALA A 24 10.72 2.34 -6.68
CA ALA A 24 10.51 1.15 -5.85
C ALA A 24 11.87 0.67 -5.29
N PRO A 25 11.93 0.21 -4.02
CA PRO A 25 13.10 -0.50 -3.52
C PRO A 25 13.40 -1.71 -4.41
N ALA A 26 14.68 -1.89 -4.75
CA ALA A 26 15.07 -2.88 -5.75
C ALA A 26 14.73 -4.31 -5.34
N ASP A 27 14.96 -4.65 -4.08
CA ASP A 27 14.68 -5.97 -3.50
C ASP A 27 13.18 -6.27 -3.45
N GLU A 28 12.35 -5.31 -3.08
CA GLU A 28 10.89 -5.43 -3.08
C GLU A 28 10.36 -5.56 -4.52
N LEU A 29 10.86 -4.74 -5.44
CA LEU A 29 10.48 -4.83 -6.85
C LEU A 29 10.86 -6.19 -7.45
N ASP A 30 12.07 -6.67 -7.20
CA ASP A 30 12.56 -7.96 -7.70
C ASP A 30 11.74 -9.11 -7.12
N PHE A 31 11.33 -9.01 -5.85
CA PHE A 31 10.42 -9.99 -5.23
C PHE A 31 9.10 -10.08 -5.99
N TYR A 32 8.40 -8.96 -6.23
CA TYR A 32 7.14 -8.97 -6.98
C TYR A 32 7.33 -9.38 -8.44
N LEU A 33 8.42 -8.95 -9.09
CA LEU A 33 8.74 -9.36 -10.47
C LEU A 33 9.01 -10.86 -10.58
N SER A 34 9.46 -11.53 -9.50
CA SER A 34 9.73 -12.98 -9.50
C SER A 34 8.48 -13.85 -9.75
N TYR A 35 7.29 -13.28 -9.63
CA TYR A 35 6.01 -13.94 -9.91
C TYR A 35 5.41 -13.56 -11.28
N ALA A 36 6.01 -12.59 -11.97
CA ALA A 36 5.47 -12.06 -13.21
C ALA A 36 5.88 -12.91 -14.43
N GLU A 37 4.91 -13.27 -15.26
CA GLU A 37 5.14 -14.02 -16.50
C GLU A 37 4.60 -13.23 -17.71
N LYS A 38 5.30 -13.29 -18.83
CA LYS A 38 4.85 -12.68 -20.09
C LYS A 38 3.56 -13.32 -20.59
N GLY A 39 2.62 -12.49 -21.07
CA GLY A 39 1.32 -12.94 -21.56
C GLY A 39 0.27 -13.19 -20.45
N LYS A 40 0.67 -13.18 -19.19
CA LYS A 40 -0.23 -13.25 -18.05
C LYS A 40 -0.84 -11.88 -17.74
N LYS A 41 -2.05 -11.88 -17.17
CA LYS A 41 -2.79 -10.67 -16.75
C LYS A 41 -2.46 -10.38 -15.29
N ILE A 42 -1.91 -9.20 -15.03
CA ILE A 42 -1.48 -8.78 -13.70
C ILE A 42 -2.39 -7.65 -13.21
N LEU A 43 -2.72 -7.64 -11.93
CA LEU A 43 -3.43 -6.55 -11.25
C LEU A 43 -2.63 -6.07 -10.06
N GLU A 44 -2.45 -4.76 -9.95
CA GLU A 44 -1.99 -4.09 -8.73
C GLU A 44 -3.13 -3.25 -8.15
N PRO A 45 -3.90 -3.76 -7.18
CA PRO A 45 -4.77 -2.94 -6.35
C PRO A 45 -3.93 -2.00 -5.47
N LEU A 46 -4.49 -0.82 -5.14
CA LEU A 46 -3.81 0.23 -4.36
C LEU A 46 -2.49 0.68 -5.04
N CYS A 47 -2.53 0.82 -6.37
CA CYS A 47 -1.34 1.06 -7.18
C CYS A 47 -0.72 2.47 -7.00
N GLY A 48 -1.42 3.37 -6.30
CA GLY A 48 -0.97 4.72 -6.03
C GLY A 48 -0.48 5.45 -7.29
N SER A 49 0.65 6.10 -7.17
CA SER A 49 1.32 6.79 -8.28
C SER A 49 2.12 5.88 -9.23
N GLY A 50 1.96 4.56 -9.08
CA GLY A 50 2.55 3.56 -9.99
C GLY A 50 4.00 3.21 -9.69
N ARG A 51 4.44 3.34 -8.45
CA ARG A 51 5.80 3.04 -8.02
C ARG A 51 6.28 1.64 -8.44
N PHE A 52 5.39 0.64 -8.42
CA PHE A 52 5.65 -0.72 -8.90
C PHE A 52 5.03 -0.96 -10.29
N LEU A 53 3.83 -0.47 -10.56
CA LEU A 53 3.14 -0.66 -11.83
C LEU A 53 3.95 -0.17 -13.04
N VAL A 54 4.57 1.01 -12.95
CA VAL A 54 5.36 1.57 -14.05
C VAL A 54 6.54 0.68 -14.40
N PRO A 55 7.40 0.23 -13.46
CA PRO A 55 8.47 -0.74 -13.74
C PRO A 55 8.01 -2.04 -14.40
N PHE A 56 6.81 -2.55 -14.07
CA PHE A 56 6.23 -3.72 -14.77
C PHE A 56 5.88 -3.41 -16.23
N LEU A 57 5.24 -2.25 -16.47
CA LEU A 57 4.93 -1.80 -17.84
C LEU A 57 6.19 -1.63 -18.69
N GLU A 58 7.22 -0.98 -18.15
CA GLU A 58 8.50 -0.77 -18.84
C GLU A 58 9.20 -2.07 -19.24
N ARG A 59 9.00 -3.11 -18.43
CA ARG A 59 9.47 -4.47 -18.74
C ARG A 59 8.52 -5.22 -19.67
N GLY A 60 7.43 -4.59 -20.15
CA GLY A 60 6.50 -5.13 -21.13
C GLY A 60 5.57 -6.20 -20.55
N PHE A 61 5.23 -6.15 -19.26
CA PHE A 61 4.16 -6.95 -18.67
C PHE A 61 2.77 -6.35 -18.93
N THR A 62 1.75 -7.19 -18.98
CA THR A 62 0.35 -6.76 -19.10
C THR A 62 -0.23 -6.55 -17.70
N ILE A 63 -0.18 -5.33 -17.20
CA ILE A 63 -0.61 -4.97 -15.85
C ILE A 63 -1.71 -3.91 -15.88
N SER A 64 -2.65 -3.99 -14.95
CA SER A 64 -3.66 -2.98 -14.67
C SER A 64 -3.57 -2.55 -13.20
N GLY A 65 -3.95 -1.31 -12.90
CA GLY A 65 -3.95 -0.78 -11.53
C GLY A 65 -5.30 -0.22 -11.10
N ILE A 66 -5.53 -0.19 -9.80
CA ILE A 66 -6.71 0.41 -9.17
C ILE A 66 -6.25 1.20 -7.94
N ASP A 67 -6.75 2.41 -7.81
CA ASP A 67 -6.56 3.23 -6.62
C ASP A 67 -7.79 4.10 -6.35
N LEU A 68 -7.94 4.61 -5.13
CA LEU A 68 -9.00 5.55 -4.76
C LEU A 68 -8.57 7.01 -4.89
N SER A 69 -7.27 7.31 -4.84
CA SER A 69 -6.74 8.65 -4.94
C SER A 69 -6.63 9.09 -6.40
N GLU A 70 -7.42 10.09 -6.78
CA GLU A 70 -7.32 10.72 -8.10
C GLU A 70 -5.98 11.42 -8.26
N GLU A 71 -5.43 12.01 -7.18
CA GLU A 71 -4.16 12.71 -7.14
C GLU A 71 -3.00 11.75 -7.44
N MET A 72 -2.98 10.59 -6.80
CA MET A 72 -2.00 9.54 -7.05
C MET A 72 -2.09 9.02 -8.49
N LEU A 73 -3.30 8.72 -8.97
CA LEU A 73 -3.50 8.26 -10.35
C LEU A 73 -3.13 9.32 -11.39
N ALA A 74 -3.29 10.61 -11.08
CA ALA A 74 -2.82 11.68 -11.94
C ALA A 74 -1.28 11.65 -12.10
N LYS A 75 -0.53 11.42 -11.01
CA LYS A 75 0.93 11.23 -11.06
C LYS A 75 1.31 10.00 -11.87
N LEU A 76 0.60 8.89 -11.68
CA LEU A 76 0.81 7.68 -12.46
C LEU A 76 0.63 7.95 -13.96
N LYS A 77 -0.46 8.63 -14.33
CA LYS A 77 -0.74 8.98 -15.74
C LYS A 77 0.28 9.93 -16.35
N GLN A 78 0.93 10.80 -15.56
CA GLN A 78 2.05 11.61 -16.04
C GLN A 78 3.27 10.74 -16.39
N LYS A 79 3.59 9.72 -15.58
CA LYS A 79 4.69 8.78 -15.81
C LYS A 79 4.40 7.76 -16.93
N ALA A 80 3.17 7.26 -16.96
CA ALA A 80 2.73 6.23 -17.90
C ALA A 80 1.34 6.55 -18.48
N PRO A 81 1.22 7.45 -19.48
CA PRO A 81 -0.09 7.90 -20.01
C PRO A 81 -1.00 6.78 -20.52
N MET A 82 -0.40 5.69 -21.02
CA MET A 82 -1.11 4.53 -21.56
C MET A 82 -1.42 3.45 -20.53
N ALA A 83 -1.04 3.64 -19.26
CA ALA A 83 -1.32 2.65 -18.21
C ALA A 83 -2.82 2.39 -18.07
N SER A 84 -3.20 1.12 -17.96
CA SER A 84 -4.58 0.71 -17.71
C SER A 84 -4.90 0.83 -16.23
N VAL A 85 -5.45 1.97 -15.79
CA VAL A 85 -5.78 2.23 -14.38
C VAL A 85 -7.19 2.74 -14.21
N ALA A 86 -7.81 2.45 -13.06
CA ALA A 86 -9.15 2.90 -12.70
C ALA A 86 -9.17 3.53 -11.31
N CYS A 87 -9.80 4.72 -11.18
CA CYS A 87 -10.12 5.32 -9.89
C CYS A 87 -11.38 4.65 -9.35
N ARG A 88 -11.21 3.67 -8.46
CA ARG A 88 -12.32 2.88 -7.89
C ARG A 88 -11.95 2.25 -6.56
N ASP A 89 -12.98 2.04 -5.74
CA ASP A 89 -12.90 1.15 -4.59
C ASP A 89 -12.70 -0.30 -5.06
N ILE A 90 -11.61 -0.93 -4.59
CA ILE A 90 -11.29 -2.32 -4.93
C ILE A 90 -12.38 -3.31 -4.52
N LEU A 91 -13.11 -3.05 -3.43
CA LEU A 91 -14.19 -3.92 -2.98
C LEU A 91 -15.37 -3.92 -3.98
N GLN A 92 -15.56 -2.82 -4.71
CA GLN A 92 -16.62 -2.65 -5.72
C GLN A 92 -16.14 -2.98 -7.14
N TYR A 93 -14.83 -3.24 -7.33
CA TYR A 93 -14.28 -3.54 -8.64
C TYR A 93 -14.77 -4.91 -9.15
N SER A 94 -15.41 -4.91 -10.32
CA SER A 94 -15.95 -6.13 -10.93
C SER A 94 -15.61 -6.15 -12.43
N PRO A 95 -14.41 -6.62 -12.79
CA PRO A 95 -14.00 -6.73 -14.19
C PRO A 95 -14.60 -7.97 -14.87
N ASP A 96 -14.68 -7.93 -16.20
CA ASP A 96 -15.15 -9.06 -17.01
C ASP A 96 -14.10 -10.19 -17.17
N ARG A 97 -12.97 -10.10 -16.45
CA ARG A 97 -11.84 -11.04 -16.58
C ARG A 97 -11.19 -11.32 -15.23
N LEU A 98 -10.61 -12.51 -15.11
CA LEU A 98 -9.77 -12.91 -14.00
C LEU A 98 -8.30 -12.56 -14.28
N PHE A 99 -7.50 -12.53 -13.20
CA PHE A 99 -6.07 -12.23 -13.23
C PHE A 99 -5.25 -13.46 -12.85
N ASP A 100 -4.14 -13.63 -13.55
CA ASP A 100 -3.22 -14.73 -13.28
C ASP A 100 -2.26 -14.38 -12.12
N TYR A 101 -2.05 -13.09 -11.88
CA TYR A 101 -1.24 -12.59 -10.80
C TYR A 101 -1.86 -11.30 -10.23
N ILE A 102 -2.04 -11.26 -8.92
CA ILE A 102 -2.46 -10.06 -8.19
C ILE A 102 -1.39 -9.79 -7.13
N PHE A 103 -0.94 -8.55 -6.99
CA PHE A 103 -0.08 -8.18 -5.88
C PHE A 103 -0.49 -6.84 -5.28
N ILE A 104 -0.29 -6.69 -3.97
CA ILE A 104 -0.44 -5.43 -3.25
C ILE A 104 0.90 -5.14 -2.57
N SER A 105 1.56 -4.06 -3.02
CA SER A 105 2.90 -3.67 -2.60
C SER A 105 2.91 -2.83 -1.32
N SER A 106 4.12 -2.61 -0.78
CA SER A 106 4.41 -1.64 0.30
C SER A 106 3.50 -1.80 1.53
N SER A 107 3.24 -3.03 1.94
CA SER A 107 2.37 -3.37 3.08
C SER A 107 0.98 -2.71 3.06
N SER A 108 0.50 -2.27 1.89
CA SER A 108 -0.75 -1.49 1.79
C SER A 108 -2.01 -2.24 2.27
N VAL A 109 -1.94 -3.57 2.46
CA VAL A 109 -3.01 -4.34 3.12
C VAL A 109 -3.19 -3.91 4.58
N SER A 110 -2.14 -3.47 5.26
CA SER A 110 -2.19 -2.94 6.63
C SER A 110 -3.02 -1.66 6.78
N LEU A 111 -3.31 -0.95 5.69
CA LEU A 111 -4.18 0.23 5.68
C LEU A 111 -5.65 -0.11 5.98
N PHE A 112 -6.04 -1.39 5.88
CA PHE A 112 -7.40 -1.86 6.21
C PHE A 112 -7.46 -2.23 7.71
N THR A 113 -7.56 -1.23 8.57
CA THR A 113 -7.56 -1.41 10.04
C THR A 113 -8.85 -2.00 10.58
N ASP A 114 -9.98 -1.90 9.86
CA ASP A 114 -11.17 -2.69 10.14
C ASP A 114 -10.99 -4.10 9.58
N ILE A 115 -10.85 -5.08 10.49
CA ILE A 115 -10.62 -6.49 10.12
C ILE A 115 -11.76 -7.06 9.29
N SER A 116 -13.00 -6.58 9.47
CA SER A 116 -14.13 -7.03 8.63
C SER A 116 -13.96 -6.58 7.17
N VAL A 117 -13.44 -5.39 6.95
CA VAL A 117 -13.13 -4.83 5.63
C VAL A 117 -11.90 -5.53 5.03
N CYS A 118 -10.86 -5.79 5.84
CA CYS A 118 -9.70 -6.57 5.42
C CYS A 118 -10.11 -7.96 4.92
N ARG A 119 -10.95 -8.68 5.67
CA ARG A 119 -11.49 -10.00 5.23
C ARG A 119 -12.29 -9.91 3.93
N GLN A 120 -13.08 -8.84 3.73
CA GLN A 120 -13.76 -8.60 2.44
C GLN A 120 -12.75 -8.38 1.32
N LEU A 121 -11.65 -7.64 1.56
CA LEU A 121 -10.56 -7.48 0.59
C LEU A 121 -9.96 -8.84 0.20
N LEU A 122 -9.62 -9.70 1.16
CA LEU A 122 -9.06 -11.03 0.87
C LEU A 122 -10.02 -11.89 0.04
N GLY A 123 -11.32 -11.88 0.38
CA GLY A 123 -12.36 -12.54 -0.42
C GLY A 123 -12.48 -11.97 -1.83
N LYS A 124 -12.34 -10.63 -1.97
CA LYS A 124 -12.31 -9.95 -3.27
C LYS A 124 -11.08 -10.37 -4.07
N MET A 125 -9.88 -10.39 -3.50
CA MET A 125 -8.66 -10.83 -4.19
C MET A 125 -8.81 -12.26 -4.70
N LYS A 126 -9.32 -13.17 -3.86
CA LYS A 126 -9.63 -14.55 -4.28
C LYS A 126 -10.58 -14.59 -5.48
N SER A 127 -11.65 -13.79 -5.44
CA SER A 127 -12.68 -13.77 -6.52
C SER A 127 -12.16 -13.24 -7.86
N LEU A 128 -11.08 -12.48 -7.84
CA LEU A 128 -10.44 -11.91 -9.03
C LEU A 128 -9.34 -12.80 -9.63
N LEU A 129 -8.88 -13.83 -8.89
CA LEU A 129 -7.84 -14.76 -9.35
C LEU A 129 -8.40 -15.78 -10.37
N SER A 130 -7.59 -16.09 -11.39
CA SER A 130 -7.78 -17.28 -12.22
C SER A 130 -7.48 -18.55 -11.38
N PRO A 131 -7.95 -19.74 -11.77
CA PRO A 131 -7.76 -20.98 -11.01
C PRO A 131 -6.30 -21.28 -10.66
N GLU A 132 -5.35 -20.98 -11.55
CA GLU A 132 -3.91 -21.14 -11.37
C GLU A 132 -3.22 -19.84 -10.89
N GLY A 133 -4.00 -18.82 -10.53
CA GLY A 133 -3.50 -17.51 -10.17
C GLY A 133 -2.79 -17.49 -8.82
N VAL A 134 -1.93 -16.47 -8.64
CA VAL A 134 -1.23 -16.21 -7.39
C VAL A 134 -1.57 -14.81 -6.87
N PHE A 135 -1.82 -14.71 -5.56
CA PHE A 135 -1.94 -13.44 -4.85
C PHE A 135 -0.74 -13.26 -3.93
N VAL A 136 -0.04 -12.13 -4.07
CA VAL A 136 1.19 -11.82 -3.31
C VAL A 136 1.03 -10.44 -2.69
N PHE A 137 1.33 -10.32 -1.40
CA PHE A 137 1.24 -9.04 -0.70
C PHE A 137 2.09 -9.03 0.57
N ALA A 138 2.27 -7.84 1.13
CA ALA A 138 2.91 -7.65 2.43
C ALA A 138 1.93 -7.04 3.44
N VAL A 139 2.25 -7.23 4.73
CA VAL A 139 1.64 -6.52 5.85
C VAL A 139 2.71 -6.09 6.85
N ASP A 140 2.48 -4.98 7.54
CA ASP A 140 3.33 -4.53 8.64
C ASP A 140 3.10 -5.38 9.88
N THR A 141 4.15 -5.61 10.65
CA THR A 141 4.08 -6.39 11.88
C THR A 141 4.14 -5.50 13.12
N ILE A 142 3.88 -6.11 14.27
CA ILE A 142 4.00 -5.46 15.57
C ILE A 142 5.42 -4.92 15.85
N ALA A 143 6.45 -5.43 15.14
CA ALA A 143 7.81 -4.90 15.22
C ALA A 143 7.93 -3.44 14.71
N ASN A 144 6.98 -3.00 13.88
CA ASN A 144 6.91 -1.61 13.38
C ASN A 144 6.21 -0.64 14.35
N ARG A 145 5.80 -1.10 15.53
CA ARG A 145 5.14 -0.23 16.51
C ARG A 145 6.04 0.97 16.85
N CYS A 146 5.52 2.17 16.65
CA CYS A 146 6.17 3.41 17.02
C CYS A 146 6.00 3.70 18.53
N ILE A 147 6.93 4.50 19.09
CA ILE A 147 6.77 5.10 20.42
C ILE A 147 5.69 6.17 20.34
N ASP A 148 4.82 6.24 21.36
CA ASP A 148 3.74 7.21 21.41
C ASP A 148 4.26 8.63 21.58
N ASP A 149 3.79 9.54 20.73
CA ASP A 149 4.07 10.97 20.81
C ASP A 149 3.00 11.69 21.63
N THR A 150 3.38 12.74 22.36
CA THR A 150 2.45 13.60 23.09
C THR A 150 1.83 14.68 22.22
N GLU A 151 2.57 15.11 21.17
CA GLU A 151 2.19 16.21 20.28
C GLU A 151 2.65 15.92 18.83
N TYR A 152 2.20 16.74 17.89
CA TYR A 152 2.70 16.68 16.51
C TYR A 152 4.15 17.17 16.45
N ILE A 153 5.02 16.33 15.92
CA ILE A 153 6.44 16.65 15.72
C ILE A 153 6.80 16.63 14.24
N PRO A 154 7.69 17.51 13.77
CA PRO A 154 8.20 17.45 12.40
C PRO A 154 8.92 16.12 12.15
N SER A 155 8.45 15.36 11.18
CA SER A 155 9.00 14.05 10.80
C SER A 155 9.94 14.19 9.60
N VAL A 156 9.53 14.99 8.60
CA VAL A 156 10.33 15.21 7.40
C VAL A 156 10.01 16.58 6.80
N THR A 157 11.03 17.23 6.25
CA THR A 157 10.90 18.48 5.47
C THR A 157 11.65 18.30 4.16
N VAL A 158 10.99 18.61 3.05
CA VAL A 158 11.58 18.55 1.70
C VAL A 158 11.50 19.91 1.00
N PRO A 159 12.52 20.29 0.21
CA PRO A 159 12.40 21.45 -0.68
C PRO A 159 11.29 21.20 -1.71
N PHE A 160 10.53 22.25 -2.01
CA PHE A 160 9.44 22.17 -2.97
C PHE A 160 9.50 23.35 -3.96
N GLU A 161 8.62 23.35 -4.96
CA GLU A 161 8.65 24.31 -6.06
C GLU A 161 8.57 25.79 -5.59
N GLY A 162 9.15 26.69 -6.38
CA GLY A 162 9.07 28.14 -6.13
C GLY A 162 9.75 28.60 -4.84
N GLY A 163 10.73 27.85 -4.30
CA GLY A 163 11.45 28.19 -3.09
C GLY A 163 10.61 27.98 -1.81
N THR A 164 9.64 27.07 -1.87
CA THR A 164 8.85 26.64 -0.71
C THR A 164 9.47 25.40 -0.06
N ALA A 165 9.03 25.07 1.15
CA ALA A 165 9.34 23.83 1.85
C ALA A 165 8.03 23.13 2.22
N LEU A 166 7.98 21.80 2.00
CA LEU A 166 6.86 20.97 2.40
C LEU A 166 7.29 20.13 3.60
N THR A 167 6.60 20.31 4.73
CA THR A 167 6.89 19.64 6.00
C THR A 167 5.73 18.72 6.38
N LEU A 168 6.04 17.48 6.73
CA LEU A 168 5.13 16.58 7.41
C LEU A 168 5.40 16.61 8.91
N LYS A 169 4.36 16.86 9.68
CA LYS A 169 4.33 16.67 11.13
C LYS A 169 3.44 15.46 11.44
N THR A 170 3.92 14.55 12.28
CA THR A 170 3.13 13.36 12.68
C THR A 170 2.97 13.32 14.20
N LYS A 171 1.93 12.61 14.63
CA LYS A 171 1.72 12.24 16.02
C LYS A 171 1.42 10.75 16.07
N ASN A 172 2.40 9.95 16.49
CA ASN A 172 2.27 8.50 16.54
C ASN A 172 1.67 8.05 17.87
N TYR A 173 0.77 7.09 17.84
CA TYR A 173 0.31 6.36 19.02
C TYR A 173 -0.27 5.01 18.62
N TYR A 174 -0.20 4.04 19.54
CA TYR A 174 -0.67 2.69 19.29
C TYR A 174 -1.84 2.30 20.18
N GLU A 175 -2.88 1.70 19.60
CA GLU A 175 -4.00 1.14 20.34
C GLU A 175 -3.92 -0.39 20.38
N GLU A 176 -3.61 -0.94 21.55
CA GLU A 176 -3.44 -2.39 21.78
C GLU A 176 -4.68 -3.20 21.39
N LYS A 177 -5.89 -2.70 21.68
CA LYS A 177 -7.14 -3.45 21.47
C LYS A 177 -7.44 -3.72 20.00
N SER A 178 -7.17 -2.75 19.13
CA SER A 178 -7.37 -2.83 17.69
C SER A 178 -6.09 -3.19 16.93
N GLN A 179 -4.97 -3.32 17.63
CA GLN A 179 -3.63 -3.51 17.05
C GLN A 179 -3.33 -2.45 15.96
N THR A 180 -3.80 -1.22 16.19
CA THR A 180 -3.70 -0.14 15.21
C THR A 180 -2.65 0.89 15.62
N GLN A 181 -1.68 1.10 14.74
CA GLN A 181 -0.76 2.23 14.80
C GLN A 181 -1.43 3.41 14.11
N PHE A 182 -1.69 4.47 14.87
CA PHE A 182 -2.15 5.75 14.37
C PHE A 182 -0.95 6.67 14.13
N SER A 183 -0.88 7.25 12.96
CA SER A 183 0.16 8.21 12.58
C SER A 183 -0.47 9.39 11.82
N PRO A 184 -1.50 10.07 12.39
CA PRO A 184 -2.09 11.21 11.70
C PRO A 184 -1.03 12.25 11.36
N GLY A 185 -1.12 12.78 10.14
CA GLY A 185 -0.14 13.70 9.57
C GLY A 185 -0.72 15.05 9.23
N ILE A 186 0.06 16.10 9.42
CA ILE A 186 -0.21 17.45 8.96
C ILE A 186 0.88 17.83 7.96
N TYR A 187 0.50 18.01 6.71
CA TYR A 187 1.38 18.51 5.65
C TYR A 187 1.25 20.02 5.59
N GLU A 188 2.36 20.74 5.70
CA GLU A 188 2.44 22.20 5.65
C GLU A 188 3.37 22.64 4.53
N LEU A 189 2.82 23.45 3.61
CA LEU A 189 3.61 24.13 2.58
C LEU A 189 3.90 25.55 3.03
N CYS A 190 5.19 25.87 3.25
CA CYS A 190 5.63 27.16 3.74
C CYS A 190 6.60 27.85 2.79
N ARG A 191 6.63 29.20 2.82
CA ARG A 191 7.66 30.05 2.19
C ARG A 191 8.15 31.05 3.21
N ASN A 192 9.47 31.07 3.49
CA ASN A 192 10.05 31.98 4.47
C ASN A 192 9.26 32.00 5.80
N ASP A 193 8.92 30.83 6.33
CA ASP A 193 8.11 30.61 7.53
C ASP A 193 6.63 31.06 7.46
N GLU A 194 6.16 31.54 6.29
CA GLU A 194 4.76 31.82 6.07
C GLU A 194 4.04 30.55 5.56
N LEU A 195 2.98 30.15 6.26
CA LEU A 195 2.13 29.00 5.89
C LEU A 195 1.27 29.38 4.67
N LEU A 196 1.47 28.69 3.55
CA LEU A 196 0.71 28.90 2.31
C LEU A 196 -0.46 27.92 2.17
N SER A 197 -0.26 26.66 2.58
CA SER A 197 -1.28 25.61 2.49
C SER A 197 -1.04 24.54 3.55
N GLN A 198 -2.12 23.89 3.96
CA GLN A 198 -2.07 22.79 4.94
C GLN A 198 -3.04 21.69 4.50
N GLU A 199 -2.63 20.44 4.71
CA GLU A 199 -3.46 19.25 4.47
C GLU A 199 -3.32 18.30 5.65
N PHE A 200 -4.43 17.69 6.07
CA PHE A 200 -4.45 16.68 7.12
C PHE A 200 -4.67 15.29 6.51
N MET A 201 -3.93 14.30 6.99
CA MET A 201 -4.09 12.90 6.64
C MET A 201 -4.30 12.06 7.90
N ASP A 202 -5.39 11.30 7.94
CA ASP A 202 -5.66 10.30 8.97
C ASP A 202 -5.01 8.97 8.57
N PHE A 203 -3.70 8.83 8.89
CA PHE A 203 -2.94 7.64 8.54
C PHE A 203 -3.00 6.62 9.67
N GLN A 204 -3.40 5.40 9.32
CA GLN A 204 -3.58 4.30 10.27
C GLN A 204 -3.13 2.99 9.61
N THR A 205 -2.45 2.14 10.38
CA THR A 205 -2.04 0.80 9.94
C THR A 205 -2.35 -0.24 11.02
N HIS A 206 -2.91 -1.37 10.62
CA HIS A 206 -3.01 -2.53 11.50
C HIS A 206 -1.66 -3.24 11.53
N LEU A 207 -1.14 -3.52 12.73
CA LEU A 207 0.12 -4.22 12.93
C LEU A 207 -0.17 -5.68 13.25
N TYR A 208 0.19 -6.57 12.33
CA TYR A 208 -0.11 -7.98 12.41
C TYR A 208 0.87 -8.74 13.33
N THR A 209 0.34 -9.76 14.01
CA THR A 209 1.12 -10.76 14.72
C THR A 209 1.29 -12.03 13.87
N PHE A 210 2.32 -12.83 14.17
CA PHE A 210 2.58 -14.08 13.45
C PHE A 210 1.38 -15.03 13.50
N GLY A 211 0.96 -15.53 12.35
CA GLY A 211 -0.18 -16.45 12.21
C GLY A 211 -1.55 -15.78 12.08
N GLU A 212 -1.69 -14.49 12.37
CA GLU A 212 -2.97 -13.79 12.31
C GLU A 212 -3.53 -13.72 10.88
N MET A 213 -2.74 -13.20 9.94
CA MET A 213 -3.15 -13.07 8.53
C MET A 213 -3.36 -14.44 7.87
N GLU A 214 -2.59 -15.47 8.23
CA GLU A 214 -2.84 -16.85 7.75
C GLU A 214 -4.22 -17.35 8.15
N GLY A 215 -4.70 -16.98 9.35
CA GLY A 215 -6.05 -17.30 9.79
C GLY A 215 -7.09 -16.70 8.85
N TYR A 216 -6.97 -15.41 8.54
CA TYR A 216 -7.89 -14.70 7.64
C TYR A 216 -7.84 -15.23 6.21
N LEU A 217 -6.66 -15.58 5.71
CA LEU A 217 -6.47 -16.17 4.39
C LEU A 217 -7.13 -17.56 4.28
N LYS A 218 -7.00 -18.39 5.30
CA LYS A 218 -7.69 -19.70 5.36
C LYS A 218 -9.21 -19.55 5.38
N GLU A 219 -9.73 -18.60 6.17
CA GLU A 219 -11.16 -18.28 6.21
C GLU A 219 -11.66 -17.74 4.86
N ALA A 220 -10.87 -16.94 4.14
CA ALA A 220 -11.16 -16.50 2.78
C ALA A 220 -11.11 -17.64 1.75
N GLY A 221 -10.52 -18.80 2.13
CA GLY A 221 -10.48 -20.03 1.34
C GLY A 221 -9.30 -20.10 0.38
N PHE A 222 -8.15 -19.54 0.73
CA PHE A 222 -6.88 -19.86 0.10
C PHE A 222 -6.39 -21.20 0.60
N SER A 223 -5.97 -22.09 -0.31
CA SER A 223 -5.55 -23.46 0.02
C SER A 223 -4.05 -23.57 0.26
N THR A 224 -3.25 -22.79 -0.44
CA THR A 224 -1.80 -22.71 -0.27
C THR A 224 -1.44 -21.32 0.22
N ILE A 225 -0.75 -21.25 1.37
CA ILE A 225 -0.30 -20.01 1.99
C ILE A 225 1.15 -20.21 2.40
N LYS A 226 2.05 -19.35 1.94
CA LYS A 226 3.43 -19.27 2.41
C LYS A 226 3.66 -17.90 2.99
N THR A 227 4.29 -17.83 4.16
CA THR A 227 4.62 -16.61 4.87
C THR A 227 6.13 -16.46 4.94
N TYR A 228 6.63 -15.32 4.43
CA TYR A 228 8.05 -15.00 4.41
C TYR A 228 8.33 -13.78 5.28
N SER A 229 9.54 -13.73 5.86
CA SER A 229 10.06 -12.62 6.68
C SER A 229 11.00 -11.69 5.90
N SER A 230 11.31 -12.01 4.64
CA SER A 230 12.20 -11.21 3.79
C SER A 230 11.85 -11.35 2.31
N PHE A 231 12.33 -10.40 1.49
CA PHE A 231 12.22 -10.47 0.03
C PHE A 231 13.05 -11.61 -0.59
N GLN A 232 13.95 -12.24 0.18
CA GLN A 232 14.69 -13.44 -0.21
C GLN A 232 13.90 -14.73 0.05
N LYS A 233 12.62 -14.62 0.46
CA LYS A 233 11.69 -15.74 0.74
C LYS A 233 12.15 -16.63 1.90
N GLU A 234 12.78 -16.04 2.91
CA GLU A 234 13.01 -16.71 4.19
C GLU A 234 11.67 -16.93 4.89
N ILE A 235 11.46 -18.14 5.42
CA ILE A 235 10.19 -18.48 6.10
C ILE A 235 10.08 -17.70 7.41
N ALA A 236 8.97 -17.01 7.62
CA ALA A 236 8.66 -16.37 8.88
C ALA A 236 8.40 -17.41 9.99
N VAL A 237 8.89 -17.14 11.18
CA VAL A 237 8.77 -18.05 12.33
C VAL A 237 8.27 -17.36 13.62
N ASP A 238 8.31 -16.02 13.67
CA ASP A 238 7.92 -15.21 14.82
C ASP A 238 7.62 -13.76 14.38
N ASP A 239 7.39 -12.86 15.36
CA ASP A 239 7.05 -11.44 15.17
C ASP A 239 8.28 -10.49 15.07
N GLN A 240 9.49 -11.01 14.86
CA GLN A 240 10.70 -10.15 14.92
C GLN A 240 11.01 -9.40 13.60
N CYS A 241 10.36 -9.76 12.51
CA CYS A 241 10.52 -9.06 11.23
C CYS A 241 9.55 -7.87 11.12
N GLU A 242 9.94 -6.83 10.40
CA GLU A 242 9.15 -5.61 10.21
C GLU A 242 7.91 -5.83 9.34
N PHE A 243 7.92 -6.84 8.49
CA PHE A 243 6.79 -7.19 7.62
C PHE A 243 6.70 -8.70 7.41
N PHE A 244 5.48 -9.17 7.12
CA PHE A 244 5.25 -10.49 6.55
C PHE A 244 4.87 -10.38 5.08
N LEU A 245 5.45 -11.26 4.26
CA LEU A 245 5.11 -11.41 2.85
C LEU A 245 4.32 -12.71 2.65
N PHE A 246 3.23 -12.63 1.91
CA PHE A 246 2.36 -13.76 1.64
C PHE A 246 2.37 -14.15 0.17
N GLU A 247 2.52 -15.45 -0.13
CA GLU A 247 2.23 -16.07 -1.42
C GLU A 247 1.02 -16.98 -1.24
N CYS A 248 -0.09 -16.67 -1.93
CA CYS A 248 -1.37 -17.34 -1.74
C CYS A 248 -1.93 -17.89 -3.06
N ARG A 249 -2.48 -19.13 -3.02
CA ARG A 249 -3.16 -19.77 -4.16
C ARG A 249 -4.49 -20.36 -3.72
N ILE A 250 -5.40 -20.53 -4.69
CA ILE A 250 -6.77 -21.05 -4.44
C ILE A 250 -6.93 -22.54 -4.81
N SER A 251 -5.90 -23.14 -5.40
CA SER A 251 -5.83 -24.57 -5.78
C SER A 251 -4.55 -25.18 -5.27
#